data_d964c801898de0c38ba407b7095febdb
#
_entry.id   d964c801898de0c38ba407b7095febdb
#
_cell.length_a   1.000
_cell.length_b   1.000
_cell.length_c   1.000
_cell.angle_alpha   90.00
_cell.angle_beta   90.00
_cell.angle_gamma   90.00
#
_symmetry.space_group_name_H-M   'P 1'
#
loop_
_entity.id
_entity.type
_entity.pdbx_description
1 polymer ?
#
loop_
_entity_poly.entity_id
_entity_poly.type
_entity_poly.pdbx_seq_one_letter_code
_entity_poly.pdbx_strand_id
1 'polypeptide(L)'
;MNSIFFGGGTPSLMAPELVHAILDHVRTLWPQSNDIECTLEANPGSVEAGRFRGYADAGVNRISMGIQALNDPDLKRLGRIHSVSEAKAAFDTARQIFDRVSFDLIYARQDQTLDAWRNELTEALAMSIDHLSLYQLTIEQGTAFGDRYNRGKLRGLPTDDAAADMYELTQDLCDAAGMPAYEVSNHARDGAHSRHNLIYWRYGDYIGIGPGAHGRITLGQHRYATETRLAPNAWLQDVAAGNGEAHRTAVSPRDQGIEYAMMGLRLVDGISHQRYRTITGHDIDQTALDHLSEIQMIRVDGDRIRATRDGRTVLNSVIATLLPED
;
A
#
# COMPACT_ATOMS: atom_id res chain seq x y z
N MET A 1 1.81 -16.57 -11.50
CA MET A 1 1.69 -15.72 -10.29
C MET A 1 3.00 -15.00 -10.05
N ASN A 2 2.96 -13.67 -9.77
CA ASN A 2 4.15 -12.81 -9.70
C ASN A 2 4.45 -12.33 -8.28
N SER A 3 3.47 -12.39 -7.37
CA SER A 3 3.67 -12.04 -5.97
C SER A 3 2.78 -12.86 -5.02
N ILE A 4 3.28 -13.03 -3.81
CA ILE A 4 2.54 -13.50 -2.62
C ILE A 4 2.81 -12.48 -1.52
N PHE A 5 1.77 -12.10 -0.78
CA PHE A 5 1.88 -11.12 0.27
C PHE A 5 1.17 -11.62 1.54
N PHE A 6 1.93 -11.81 2.59
CA PHE A 6 1.41 -12.10 3.92
C PHE A 6 1.19 -10.76 4.64
N GLY A 7 -0.07 -10.34 4.74
CA GLY A 7 -0.47 -9.09 5.35
C GLY A 7 -1.66 -9.24 6.30
N GLY A 8 -2.03 -8.15 6.95
CA GLY A 8 -3.14 -8.09 7.89
C GLY A 8 -2.83 -8.69 9.26
N GLY A 9 -3.35 -8.09 10.31
CA GLY A 9 -3.01 -8.47 11.68
C GLY A 9 -1.51 -8.32 11.95
N THR A 10 -0.84 -9.44 12.26
CA THR A 10 0.62 -9.48 12.47
C THR A 10 1.18 -10.78 11.90
N PRO A 11 1.47 -10.86 10.60
CA PRO A 11 1.97 -12.09 9.95
C PRO A 11 3.25 -12.65 10.55
N SER A 12 4.11 -11.79 11.10
CA SER A 12 5.35 -12.21 11.79
C SER A 12 5.13 -12.99 13.10
N LEU A 13 3.89 -13.16 13.53
CA LEU A 13 3.55 -14.08 14.63
C LEU A 13 3.38 -15.53 14.17
N MET A 14 3.18 -15.79 12.87
CA MET A 14 3.09 -17.16 12.37
C MET A 14 4.39 -17.92 12.60
N ALA A 15 4.26 -19.20 12.89
CA ALA A 15 5.42 -20.08 12.90
C ALA A 15 5.99 -20.23 11.49
N PRO A 16 7.32 -20.21 11.30
CA PRO A 16 7.95 -20.36 9.98
C PRO A 16 7.49 -21.62 9.21
N GLU A 17 7.23 -22.69 9.93
CA GLU A 17 6.74 -23.97 9.38
C GLU A 17 5.36 -23.82 8.75
N LEU A 18 4.50 -22.95 9.31
CA LEU A 18 3.19 -22.65 8.72
C LEU A 18 3.34 -21.83 7.44
N VAL A 19 4.23 -20.83 7.43
CA VAL A 19 4.53 -20.05 6.22
C VAL A 19 5.08 -20.97 5.12
N HIS A 20 5.98 -21.88 5.48
CA HIS A 20 6.52 -22.90 4.55
C HIS A 20 5.40 -23.78 3.97
N ALA A 21 4.53 -24.34 4.82
CA ALA A 21 3.42 -25.18 4.39
C ALA A 21 2.45 -24.45 3.45
N ILE A 22 2.15 -23.16 3.73
CA ILE A 22 1.31 -22.33 2.86
C ILE A 22 2.00 -22.13 1.50
N LEU A 23 3.26 -21.74 1.48
CA LEU A 23 4.00 -21.50 0.24
C LEU A 23 4.15 -22.78 -0.60
N ASP A 24 4.40 -23.91 0.04
CA ASP A 24 4.46 -25.19 -0.67
C ASP A 24 3.11 -25.55 -1.28
N HIS A 25 2.02 -25.37 -0.54
CA HIS A 25 0.69 -25.64 -1.08
C HIS A 25 0.35 -24.70 -2.25
N VAL A 26 0.67 -23.41 -2.13
CA VAL A 26 0.51 -22.44 -3.21
C VAL A 26 1.29 -22.84 -4.47
N ARG A 27 2.52 -23.37 -4.32
CA ARG A 27 3.33 -23.88 -5.45
C ARG A 27 2.68 -25.06 -6.18
N THR A 28 1.91 -25.88 -5.47
CA THR A 28 1.18 -27.00 -6.10
C THR A 28 -0.04 -26.56 -6.89
N LEU A 29 -0.65 -25.42 -6.52
CA LEU A 29 -1.90 -24.94 -7.10
C LEU A 29 -1.70 -23.99 -8.30
N TRP A 30 -0.65 -23.16 -8.26
CA TRP A 30 -0.44 -22.12 -9.26
C TRP A 30 0.99 -22.07 -9.78
N PRO A 31 1.16 -21.95 -11.12
CA PRO A 31 2.47 -21.70 -11.70
C PRO A 31 2.99 -20.34 -11.23
N GLN A 32 4.25 -20.28 -10.85
CA GLN A 32 4.93 -19.09 -10.34
C GLN A 32 5.96 -18.59 -11.34
N SER A 33 6.20 -17.27 -11.37
CA SER A 33 7.38 -16.72 -12.06
C SER A 33 8.66 -17.13 -11.31
N ASN A 34 9.77 -17.27 -12.04
CA ASN A 34 11.07 -17.62 -11.42
C ASN A 34 11.58 -16.59 -10.41
N ASP A 35 11.10 -15.36 -10.51
CA ASP A 35 11.47 -14.20 -9.73
C ASP A 35 10.30 -13.69 -8.85
N ILE A 36 9.42 -14.59 -8.42
CA ILE A 36 8.25 -14.24 -7.60
C ILE A 36 8.65 -13.42 -6.36
N GLU A 37 7.92 -12.33 -6.11
CA GLU A 37 8.05 -11.55 -4.88
C GLU A 37 7.16 -12.17 -3.80
N CYS A 38 7.79 -12.67 -2.75
CA CYS A 38 7.09 -13.18 -1.56
C CYS A 38 7.38 -12.26 -0.37
N THR A 39 6.41 -11.42 -0.02
CA THR A 39 6.53 -10.43 1.06
C THR A 39 5.83 -10.90 2.32
N LEU A 40 6.42 -10.60 3.48
CA LEU A 40 5.80 -10.79 4.79
C LEU A 40 5.88 -9.48 5.58
N GLU A 41 4.73 -9.03 6.10
CA GLU A 41 4.67 -7.90 7.03
C GLU A 41 5.18 -8.29 8.41
N ALA A 42 6.02 -7.43 8.97
CA ALA A 42 6.59 -7.65 10.30
C ALA A 42 6.37 -6.44 11.22
N ASN A 43 6.02 -6.72 12.46
CA ASN A 43 6.03 -5.72 13.51
C ASN A 43 7.38 -5.83 14.27
N PRO A 44 8.14 -4.73 14.45
CA PRO A 44 9.43 -4.77 15.12
C PRO A 44 9.41 -5.39 16.53
N GLY A 45 8.31 -5.19 17.28
CA GLY A 45 8.16 -5.73 18.63
C GLY A 45 7.88 -7.23 18.71
N SER A 46 7.56 -7.90 17.61
CA SER A 46 7.23 -9.35 17.54
C SER A 46 8.28 -10.16 16.80
N VAL A 47 9.38 -9.55 16.38
CA VAL A 47 10.35 -10.17 15.48
C VAL A 47 11.58 -10.65 16.23
N GLU A 48 11.89 -11.94 16.05
CA GLU A 48 13.14 -12.55 16.49
C GLU A 48 13.98 -12.97 15.28
N ALA A 49 15.30 -12.86 15.40
CA ALA A 49 16.24 -13.22 14.34
C ALA A 49 16.04 -14.66 13.82
N GLY A 50 15.70 -15.59 14.70
CA GLY A 50 15.42 -16.99 14.35
C GLY A 50 14.18 -17.13 13.45
N ARG A 51 13.15 -16.33 13.67
CA ARG A 51 11.95 -16.34 12.82
C ARG A 51 12.25 -15.81 11.43
N PHE A 52 13.00 -14.74 11.31
CA PHE A 52 13.40 -14.19 10.01
C PHE A 52 14.13 -15.21 9.15
N ARG A 53 15.09 -15.93 9.73
CA ARG A 53 15.79 -17.01 9.03
C ARG A 53 14.82 -18.09 8.56
N GLY A 54 13.93 -18.54 9.42
CA GLY A 54 12.92 -19.53 9.07
C GLY A 54 11.96 -19.05 7.97
N TYR A 55 11.58 -17.76 7.93
CA TYR A 55 10.80 -17.21 6.83
C TYR A 55 11.58 -17.16 5.51
N ALA A 56 12.86 -16.82 5.56
CA ALA A 56 13.72 -16.87 4.37
C ALA A 56 13.86 -18.30 3.84
N ASP A 57 14.08 -19.28 4.74
CA ASP A 57 14.16 -20.70 4.40
C ASP A 57 12.82 -21.23 3.84
N ALA A 58 11.68 -20.69 4.29
CA ALA A 58 10.36 -21.00 3.73
C ALA A 58 10.14 -20.44 2.33
N GLY A 59 10.90 -19.41 1.93
CA GLY A 59 10.82 -18.79 0.61
C GLY A 59 10.27 -17.37 0.59
N VAL A 60 10.12 -16.72 1.75
CA VAL A 60 9.92 -15.28 1.84
C VAL A 60 11.21 -14.58 1.38
N ASN A 61 11.11 -13.60 0.49
CA ASN A 61 12.29 -12.89 -0.04
C ASN A 61 12.21 -11.36 0.13
N ARG A 62 11.14 -10.86 0.75
CA ARG A 62 10.96 -9.45 1.08
C ARG A 62 10.28 -9.30 2.44
N ILE A 63 10.77 -8.36 3.25
CA ILE A 63 10.11 -7.95 4.51
C ILE A 63 9.60 -6.51 4.36
N SER A 64 8.38 -6.25 4.85
CA SER A 64 7.84 -4.91 5.06
C SER A 64 7.62 -4.70 6.55
N MET A 65 8.29 -3.70 7.12
CA MET A 65 8.35 -3.52 8.58
C MET A 65 7.60 -2.26 9.02
N GLY A 66 6.58 -2.41 9.87
CA GLY A 66 5.78 -1.32 10.39
C GLY A 66 6.48 -0.53 11.50
N ILE A 67 7.53 0.24 11.20
CA ILE A 67 8.26 1.08 12.16
C ILE A 67 7.41 2.24 12.64
N GLN A 68 6.81 2.99 11.74
CA GLN A 68 5.83 4.05 11.91
C GLN A 68 6.39 5.41 12.36
N ALA A 69 7.41 5.47 13.20
CA ALA A 69 8.12 6.70 13.61
C ALA A 69 9.52 6.39 14.12
N LEU A 70 10.44 7.36 14.01
CA LEU A 70 11.81 7.26 14.53
C LEU A 70 11.99 8.06 15.83
N ASN A 71 10.93 8.26 16.61
CA ASN A 71 11.00 8.78 17.97
C ASN A 71 9.97 8.10 18.89
N ASP A 72 10.37 7.80 20.12
CA ASP A 72 9.56 7.03 21.07
C ASP A 72 8.28 7.75 21.53
N PRO A 73 8.24 9.09 21.73
CA PRO A 73 7.00 9.79 22.05
C PRO A 73 5.91 9.59 20.99
N ASP A 74 6.26 9.65 19.70
CA ASP A 74 5.29 9.48 18.62
C ASP A 74 4.89 8.03 18.44
N LEU A 75 5.78 7.07 18.62
CA LEU A 75 5.43 5.64 18.66
C LEU A 75 4.34 5.37 19.70
N LYS A 76 4.48 5.92 20.90
CA LYS A 76 3.45 5.81 21.95
C LYS A 76 2.12 6.48 21.56
N ARG A 77 2.16 7.64 20.91
CA ARG A 77 0.97 8.32 20.40
C ARG A 77 0.25 7.51 19.32
N LEU A 78 1.04 6.81 18.47
CA LEU A 78 0.54 5.89 17.44
C LEU A 78 0.09 4.53 18.01
N GLY A 79 0.21 4.33 19.33
CA GLY A 79 -0.17 3.08 19.99
C GLY A 79 0.80 1.93 19.75
N ARG A 80 2.06 2.24 19.38
CA ARG A 80 3.10 1.24 19.20
C ARG A 80 3.74 0.87 20.53
N ILE A 81 4.06 -0.41 20.70
CA ILE A 81 4.64 -0.95 21.92
C ILE A 81 6.17 -1.07 21.85
N HIS A 82 6.74 -1.07 20.65
CA HIS A 82 8.17 -1.12 20.41
C HIS A 82 8.80 0.28 20.55
N SER A 83 10.07 0.32 20.87
CA SER A 83 10.92 1.51 20.86
C SER A 83 11.64 1.68 19.52
N VAL A 84 12.17 2.87 19.26
CA VAL A 84 13.03 3.14 18.10
C VAL A 84 14.25 2.23 18.07
N SER A 85 14.86 1.97 19.24
CA SER A 85 16.01 1.08 19.35
C SER A 85 15.67 -0.35 18.93
N GLU A 86 14.52 -0.88 19.37
CA GLU A 86 14.04 -2.21 18.97
C GLU A 86 13.74 -2.27 17.48
N ALA A 87 13.10 -1.22 16.93
CA ALA A 87 12.79 -1.15 15.51
C ALA A 87 14.06 -1.16 14.64
N LYS A 88 15.08 -0.38 15.00
CA LYS A 88 16.38 -0.37 14.30
C LYS A 88 17.08 -1.71 14.39
N ALA A 89 17.10 -2.34 15.56
CA ALA A 89 17.72 -3.66 15.74
C ALA A 89 17.01 -4.75 14.90
N ALA A 90 15.67 -4.71 14.85
CA ALA A 90 14.89 -5.62 14.02
C ALA A 90 15.17 -5.39 12.52
N PHE A 91 15.25 -4.13 12.09
CA PHE A 91 15.59 -3.77 10.70
C PHE A 91 17.00 -4.22 10.33
N ASP A 92 18.00 -4.01 11.22
CA ASP A 92 19.37 -4.47 11.01
C ASP A 92 19.47 -5.99 10.92
N THR A 93 18.66 -6.71 11.70
CA THR A 93 18.55 -8.17 11.60
C THR A 93 17.93 -8.61 10.26
N ALA A 94 16.86 -7.95 9.84
CA ALA A 94 16.18 -8.28 8.58
C ALA A 94 17.11 -8.09 7.36
N ARG A 95 17.85 -6.96 7.30
CA ARG A 95 18.76 -6.65 6.19
C ARG A 95 19.99 -7.55 6.08
N GLN A 96 20.32 -8.31 7.13
CA GLN A 96 21.35 -9.35 7.08
C GLN A 96 20.85 -10.66 6.47
N ILE A 97 19.54 -10.84 6.37
CA ILE A 97 18.90 -12.08 5.95
C ILE A 97 18.22 -11.92 4.59
N PHE A 98 17.61 -10.76 4.34
CA PHE A 98 16.84 -10.48 3.13
C PHE A 98 17.51 -9.37 2.31
N ASP A 99 17.57 -9.56 1.01
CA ASP A 99 18.07 -8.53 0.08
C ASP A 99 17.10 -7.35 -0.03
N ARG A 100 15.80 -7.60 0.21
CA ARG A 100 14.74 -6.61 0.09
C ARG A 100 14.03 -6.41 1.43
N VAL A 101 14.25 -5.26 2.04
CA VAL A 101 13.60 -4.86 3.29
C VAL A 101 13.12 -3.44 3.15
N SER A 102 11.82 -3.23 3.33
CA SER A 102 11.20 -1.92 3.41
C SER A 102 10.66 -1.66 4.80
N PHE A 103 10.43 -0.40 5.12
CA PHE A 103 9.70 -0.03 6.32
C PHE A 103 8.76 1.15 6.07
N ASP A 104 7.81 1.29 6.98
CA ASP A 104 6.76 2.29 6.89
C ASP A 104 6.99 3.38 7.93
N LEU A 105 6.81 4.64 7.53
CA LEU A 105 6.70 5.79 8.44
C LEU A 105 5.40 6.52 8.20
N ILE A 106 4.88 7.14 9.26
CA ILE A 106 3.71 8.01 9.21
C ILE A 106 4.16 9.43 9.51
N TYR A 107 3.88 10.38 8.63
CA TYR A 107 4.14 11.81 8.84
C TYR A 107 2.84 12.60 9.01
N ALA A 108 2.94 13.92 9.17
CA ALA A 108 1.83 14.80 9.53
C ALA A 108 1.14 14.39 10.85
N ARG A 109 1.95 13.92 11.81
CA ARG A 109 1.51 13.52 13.14
C ARG A 109 1.24 14.71 14.04
N GLN A 110 0.64 14.46 15.20
CA GLN A 110 0.38 15.49 16.22
C GLN A 110 1.67 16.22 16.63
N ASP A 111 1.63 17.54 16.61
CA ASP A 111 2.73 18.46 16.97
C ASP A 111 4.02 18.26 16.12
N GLN A 112 3.95 17.54 14.99
CA GLN A 112 5.08 17.36 14.11
C GLN A 112 5.33 18.65 13.31
N THR A 113 6.54 19.18 13.39
CA THR A 113 6.98 20.32 12.57
C THR A 113 7.61 19.84 11.27
N LEU A 114 7.68 20.74 10.27
CA LEU A 114 8.36 20.46 9.00
C LEU A 114 9.83 20.08 9.21
N ASP A 115 10.53 20.77 10.14
CA ASP A 115 11.92 20.46 10.45
C ASP A 115 12.09 19.12 11.17
N ALA A 116 11.16 18.77 12.07
CA ALA A 116 11.16 17.45 12.71
C ALA A 116 10.98 16.34 11.68
N TRP A 117 10.04 16.53 10.72
CA TRP A 117 9.86 15.57 9.64
C TRP A 117 11.07 15.50 8.71
N ARG A 118 11.68 16.63 8.36
CA ARG A 118 12.92 16.68 7.55
C ARG A 118 14.03 15.83 8.19
N ASN A 119 14.27 16.00 9.46
CA ASN A 119 15.32 15.27 10.17
C ASN A 119 15.01 13.77 10.22
N GLU A 120 13.78 13.39 10.55
CA GLU A 120 13.35 12.00 10.61
C GLU A 120 13.41 11.30 9.25
N LEU A 121 12.95 11.97 8.18
CA LEU A 121 13.02 11.42 6.83
C LEU A 121 14.48 11.31 6.34
N THR A 122 15.34 12.26 6.66
CA THR A 122 16.77 12.18 6.34
C THR A 122 17.41 10.95 7.00
N GLU A 123 17.10 10.69 8.25
CA GLU A 123 17.55 9.50 8.96
C GLU A 123 16.99 8.22 8.31
N ALA A 124 15.70 8.21 7.99
CA ALA A 124 15.05 7.08 7.34
C ALA A 124 15.65 6.75 5.97
N LEU A 125 15.96 7.76 5.15
CA LEU A 125 16.61 7.58 3.86
C LEU A 125 18.03 7.02 4.00
N ALA A 126 18.78 7.43 5.05
CA ALA A 126 20.09 6.87 5.34
C ALA A 126 20.04 5.40 5.80
N MET A 127 18.94 4.97 6.43
CA MET A 127 18.72 3.58 6.84
C MET A 127 18.23 2.71 5.68
N SER A 128 17.43 3.27 4.76
CA SER A 128 16.71 2.54 3.72
C SER A 128 17.66 1.84 2.74
N ILE A 129 17.24 0.65 2.28
CA ILE A 129 17.96 -0.10 1.25
C ILE A 129 17.52 0.35 -0.13
N ASP A 130 16.24 0.11 -0.47
CA ASP A 130 15.72 0.27 -1.81
C ASP A 130 14.26 0.74 -1.88
N HIS A 131 13.52 0.73 -0.75
CA HIS A 131 12.09 1.03 -0.72
C HIS A 131 11.67 1.60 0.65
N LEU A 132 10.79 2.62 0.61
CA LEU A 132 10.14 3.22 1.78
C LEU A 132 8.64 3.43 1.52
N SER A 133 7.81 3.18 2.54
CA SER A 133 6.41 3.58 2.55
C SER A 133 6.24 4.76 3.51
N LEU A 134 5.79 5.88 2.99
CA LEU A 134 5.67 7.15 3.72
C LEU A 134 4.21 7.60 3.67
N TYR A 135 3.46 7.29 4.74
CA TYR A 135 2.03 7.58 4.83
C TYR A 135 1.78 8.89 5.54
N GLN A 136 0.98 9.77 4.95
CA GLN A 136 0.41 10.88 5.69
C GLN A 136 -0.64 10.36 6.67
N LEU A 137 -0.61 10.84 7.93
CA LEU A 137 -1.61 10.45 8.92
C LEU A 137 -3.01 10.86 8.45
N THR A 138 -3.86 9.88 8.21
CA THR A 138 -5.27 10.06 7.88
C THR A 138 -6.16 9.65 9.04
N ILE A 139 -7.28 10.35 9.21
CA ILE A 139 -8.26 10.07 10.26
C ILE A 139 -9.45 9.38 9.61
N GLU A 140 -9.51 8.06 9.75
CA GLU A 140 -10.60 7.26 9.21
C GLU A 140 -11.66 6.98 10.28
N GLN A 141 -12.94 7.08 9.88
CA GLN A 141 -14.07 6.72 10.73
C GLN A 141 -14.02 5.20 11.04
N GLY A 142 -14.43 4.85 12.25
CA GLY A 142 -14.41 3.44 12.70
C GLY A 142 -13.05 2.94 13.16
N THR A 143 -12.01 3.78 13.12
CA THR A 143 -10.69 3.47 13.69
C THR A 143 -10.53 4.07 15.09
N ALA A 144 -9.58 3.55 15.88
CA ALA A 144 -9.26 4.12 17.20
C ALA A 144 -8.82 5.61 17.10
N PHE A 145 -8.19 6.01 16.00
CA PHE A 145 -7.85 7.40 15.72
C PHE A 145 -9.09 8.23 15.38
N GLY A 146 -10.00 7.72 14.55
CA GLY A 146 -11.29 8.35 14.27
C GLY A 146 -12.11 8.58 15.54
N ASP A 147 -12.21 7.58 16.41
CA ASP A 147 -12.88 7.70 17.70
C ASP A 147 -12.25 8.76 18.60
N ARG A 148 -10.92 8.85 18.66
CA ARG A 148 -10.20 9.88 19.43
C ARG A 148 -10.44 11.26 18.85
N TYR A 149 -10.44 11.41 17.55
CA TYR A 149 -10.72 12.66 16.84
C TYR A 149 -12.13 13.15 17.13
N ASN A 150 -13.14 12.31 16.97
CA ASN A 150 -14.54 12.63 17.22
C ASN A 150 -14.82 13.03 18.68
N ARG A 151 -14.00 12.54 19.62
CA ARG A 151 -14.05 12.91 21.05
C ARG A 151 -13.22 14.16 21.38
N GLY A 152 -12.64 14.85 20.39
CA GLY A 152 -11.77 16.03 20.59
C GLY A 152 -10.45 15.73 21.32
N LYS A 153 -10.01 14.47 21.33
CA LYS A 153 -8.80 14.00 22.01
C LYS A 153 -7.57 13.92 21.11
N LEU A 154 -7.71 14.24 19.83
CA LEU A 154 -6.62 14.27 18.86
C LEU A 154 -6.29 15.74 18.54
N ARG A 155 -5.48 16.36 19.39
CA ARG A 155 -5.06 17.77 19.24
C ARG A 155 -3.69 17.85 18.60
N GLY A 156 -3.36 19.01 18.01
CA GLY A 156 -2.04 19.27 17.45
C GLY A 156 -1.80 18.62 16.09
N LEU A 157 -2.86 18.25 15.37
CA LEU A 157 -2.71 17.86 13.96
C LEU A 157 -2.24 19.06 13.13
N PRO A 158 -1.33 18.87 12.16
CA PRO A 158 -0.97 19.94 11.23
C PRO A 158 -2.20 20.49 10.49
N THR A 159 -2.12 21.73 10.04
CA THR A 159 -3.08 22.27 9.07
C THR A 159 -2.89 21.57 7.71
N ASP A 160 -3.87 21.68 6.82
CA ASP A 160 -3.79 21.10 5.47
C ASP A 160 -2.57 21.66 4.71
N ASP A 161 -2.29 22.96 4.84
CA ASP A 161 -1.11 23.59 4.22
C ASP A 161 0.19 23.01 4.78
N ALA A 162 0.30 22.86 6.11
CA ALA A 162 1.49 22.27 6.71
C ALA A 162 1.67 20.78 6.34
N ALA A 163 0.58 20.05 6.16
CA ALA A 163 0.62 18.66 5.68
C ALA A 163 1.02 18.59 4.20
N ALA A 164 0.57 19.54 3.38
CA ALA A 164 1.00 19.68 1.98
C ALA A 164 2.50 20.03 1.89
N ASP A 165 3.00 20.94 2.72
CA ASP A 165 4.44 21.27 2.79
C ASP A 165 5.28 20.03 3.18
N MET A 166 4.78 19.19 4.10
CA MET A 166 5.45 17.94 4.46
C MET A 166 5.43 16.92 3.30
N TYR A 167 4.34 16.86 2.53
CA TYR A 167 4.27 16.02 1.33
C TYR A 167 5.29 16.47 0.29
N GLU A 168 5.35 17.77 -0.03
CA GLU A 168 6.32 18.32 -0.99
C GLU A 168 7.76 18.08 -0.54
N LEU A 169 8.07 18.32 0.74
CA LEU A 169 9.37 18.02 1.33
C LEU A 169 9.73 16.54 1.17
N THR A 170 8.75 15.65 1.34
CA THR A 170 8.94 14.20 1.18
C THR A 170 9.38 13.86 -0.23
N GLN A 171 8.69 14.43 -1.24
CA GLN A 171 9.04 14.22 -2.65
C GLN A 171 10.47 14.71 -2.92
N ASP A 172 10.81 15.92 -2.49
CA ASP A 172 12.12 16.52 -2.74
C ASP A 172 13.28 15.71 -2.14
N LEU A 173 13.13 15.27 -0.89
CA LEU A 173 14.17 14.49 -0.21
C LEU A 173 14.31 13.08 -0.79
N CYS A 174 13.21 12.44 -1.12
CA CYS A 174 13.23 11.11 -1.74
C CYS A 174 13.82 11.16 -3.15
N ASP A 175 13.46 12.15 -3.96
CA ASP A 175 14.03 12.37 -5.29
C ASP A 175 15.55 12.60 -5.21
N ALA A 176 16.00 13.48 -4.30
CA ALA A 176 17.40 13.76 -4.08
C ALA A 176 18.19 12.52 -3.60
N ALA A 177 17.55 11.60 -2.90
CA ALA A 177 18.15 10.34 -2.46
C ALA A 177 18.13 9.24 -3.53
N GLY A 178 17.60 9.51 -4.73
CA GLY A 178 17.44 8.51 -5.80
C GLY A 178 16.39 7.45 -5.50
N MET A 179 15.39 7.82 -4.71
CA MET A 179 14.23 6.99 -4.36
C MET A 179 12.92 7.74 -4.69
N PRO A 180 12.65 8.06 -5.96
CA PRO A 180 11.44 8.78 -6.32
C PRO A 180 10.18 8.01 -5.97
N ALA A 181 9.07 8.73 -5.79
CA ALA A 181 7.77 8.11 -5.66
C ALA A 181 7.41 7.36 -6.96
N TYR A 182 6.95 6.12 -6.85
CA TYR A 182 6.31 5.42 -7.97
C TYR A 182 4.78 5.42 -7.86
N GLU A 183 4.26 5.72 -6.67
CA GLU A 183 2.87 6.03 -6.38
C GLU A 183 2.79 6.97 -5.17
N VAL A 184 1.58 7.30 -4.70
CA VAL A 184 1.32 8.39 -3.73
C VAL A 184 2.15 8.29 -2.44
N SER A 185 2.33 7.07 -1.91
CA SER A 185 2.93 6.84 -0.59
C SER A 185 4.21 6.02 -0.61
N ASN A 186 4.54 5.40 -1.73
CA ASN A 186 5.68 4.49 -1.83
C ASN A 186 6.79 5.04 -2.73
N HIS A 187 7.99 5.01 -2.19
CA HIS A 187 9.22 5.54 -2.78
C HIS A 187 10.22 4.40 -2.94
N ALA A 188 10.86 4.31 -4.09
CA ALA A 188 11.79 3.22 -4.35
C ALA A 188 12.89 3.61 -5.33
N ARG A 189 14.04 2.92 -5.22
CA ARG A 189 15.03 2.92 -6.29
C ARG A 189 14.48 2.22 -7.52
N ASP A 190 15.07 2.53 -8.67
CA ASP A 190 14.68 1.86 -9.92
C ASP A 190 14.77 0.32 -9.79
N GLY A 191 13.74 -0.36 -10.29
CA GLY A 191 13.60 -1.82 -10.18
C GLY A 191 13.16 -2.36 -8.82
N ALA A 192 13.03 -1.50 -7.78
CA ALA A 192 12.71 -1.93 -6.42
C ALA A 192 11.25 -1.70 -6.00
N HIS A 193 10.37 -1.35 -6.95
CA HIS A 193 8.94 -1.20 -6.69
C HIS A 193 8.35 -2.48 -6.09
N SER A 194 7.40 -2.35 -5.16
CA SER A 194 6.62 -3.50 -4.67
C SER A 194 5.74 -4.04 -5.79
N ARG A 195 6.01 -5.26 -6.22
CA ARG A 195 5.22 -5.91 -7.28
C ARG A 195 3.79 -6.15 -6.85
N HIS A 196 3.60 -6.47 -5.56
CA HIS A 196 2.28 -6.67 -4.98
C HIS A 196 1.46 -5.37 -5.05
N ASN A 197 2.00 -4.23 -4.61
CA ASN A 197 1.31 -2.95 -4.68
C ASN A 197 0.97 -2.57 -6.12
N LEU A 198 1.88 -2.82 -7.06
CA LEU A 198 1.64 -2.54 -8.47
C LEU A 198 0.51 -3.37 -9.08
N ILE A 199 0.19 -4.57 -8.55
CA ILE A 199 -0.97 -5.34 -9.01
C ILE A 199 -2.25 -4.55 -8.75
N TYR A 200 -2.43 -4.01 -7.55
CA TYR A 200 -3.59 -3.19 -7.21
C TYR A 200 -3.64 -1.91 -8.06
N TRP A 201 -2.56 -1.13 -8.03
CA TRP A 201 -2.52 0.16 -8.72
C TRP A 201 -2.67 0.03 -10.23
N ARG A 202 -2.22 -1.07 -10.82
CA ARG A 202 -2.40 -1.37 -12.24
C ARG A 202 -3.70 -2.09 -12.54
N TYR A 203 -4.58 -2.19 -11.57
CA TYR A 203 -5.88 -2.86 -11.71
C TYR A 203 -5.73 -4.29 -12.25
N GLY A 204 -4.79 -5.04 -11.69
CA GLY A 204 -4.57 -6.45 -11.96
C GLY A 204 -5.48 -7.37 -11.15
N ASP A 205 -5.45 -8.67 -11.48
CA ASP A 205 -6.16 -9.69 -10.70
C ASP A 205 -5.35 -10.08 -9.47
N TYR A 206 -6.04 -10.27 -8.35
CA TYR A 206 -5.47 -10.80 -7.11
C TYR A 206 -6.50 -11.60 -6.34
N ILE A 207 -6.04 -12.62 -5.63
CA ILE A 207 -6.85 -13.49 -4.78
C ILE A 207 -6.55 -13.13 -3.33
N GLY A 208 -7.60 -12.83 -2.55
CA GLY A 208 -7.50 -12.66 -1.12
C GLY A 208 -7.85 -13.97 -0.40
N ILE A 209 -6.98 -14.43 0.51
CA ILE A 209 -7.14 -15.64 1.29
C ILE A 209 -7.00 -15.30 2.78
N GLY A 210 -7.91 -15.76 3.59
CA GLY A 210 -7.94 -15.49 5.02
C GLY A 210 -9.17 -14.70 5.45
N PRO A 211 -9.40 -14.53 6.75
CA PRO A 211 -10.57 -13.81 7.26
C PRO A 211 -10.50 -12.33 6.88
N GLY A 212 -11.60 -11.80 6.35
CA GLY A 212 -11.70 -10.39 5.90
C GLY A 212 -10.92 -10.08 4.63
N ALA A 213 -10.47 -11.09 3.89
CA ALA A 213 -9.74 -10.87 2.66
C ALA A 213 -10.69 -10.47 1.50
N HIS A 214 -10.18 -9.60 0.64
CA HIS A 214 -10.83 -9.17 -0.59
C HIS A 214 -10.02 -9.61 -1.80
N GLY A 215 -10.70 -9.81 -2.93
CA GLY A 215 -10.04 -10.16 -4.20
C GLY A 215 -10.68 -9.46 -5.39
N ARG A 216 -9.95 -9.42 -6.47
CA ARG A 216 -10.45 -9.05 -7.80
C ARG A 216 -9.94 -10.10 -8.78
N ILE A 217 -10.86 -10.85 -9.39
CA ILE A 217 -10.53 -11.93 -10.32
C ILE A 217 -11.32 -11.80 -11.60
N THR A 218 -10.69 -12.09 -12.72
CA THR A 218 -11.33 -12.12 -14.04
C THR A 218 -11.56 -13.57 -14.45
N LEU A 219 -12.81 -13.94 -14.66
CA LEU A 219 -13.22 -15.27 -15.14
C LEU A 219 -13.98 -15.11 -16.45
N GLY A 220 -13.40 -15.63 -17.52
CA GLY A 220 -13.91 -15.39 -18.87
C GLY A 220 -13.85 -13.91 -19.24
N GLN A 221 -15.00 -13.28 -19.47
CA GLN A 221 -15.12 -11.85 -19.80
C GLN A 221 -15.60 -10.99 -18.64
N HIS A 222 -15.78 -11.56 -17.45
CA HIS A 222 -16.34 -10.87 -16.30
C HIS A 222 -15.30 -10.74 -15.19
N ARG A 223 -15.24 -9.54 -14.63
CA ARG A 223 -14.46 -9.25 -13.41
C ARG A 223 -15.36 -9.36 -12.19
N TYR A 224 -14.84 -10.01 -11.15
CA TYR A 224 -15.56 -10.24 -9.90
C TYR A 224 -14.79 -9.65 -8.72
N ALA A 225 -15.54 -9.02 -7.81
CA ALA A 225 -15.10 -8.76 -6.46
C ALA A 225 -15.40 -9.99 -5.59
N THR A 226 -14.42 -10.45 -4.83
CA THR A 226 -14.58 -11.55 -3.87
C THR A 226 -14.30 -11.06 -2.46
N GLU A 227 -15.05 -11.59 -1.50
CA GLU A 227 -14.92 -11.25 -0.08
C GLU A 227 -15.02 -12.52 0.76
N THR A 228 -14.28 -12.54 1.87
CA THR A 228 -14.36 -13.61 2.86
C THR A 228 -14.98 -13.11 4.16
N ARG A 229 -15.43 -14.03 5.03
CA ARG A 229 -15.94 -13.66 6.37
C ARG A 229 -14.87 -12.92 7.17
N LEU A 230 -15.26 -11.79 7.79
CA LEU A 230 -14.38 -10.98 8.63
C LEU A 230 -13.96 -11.73 9.90
N ALA A 231 -14.92 -12.42 10.55
CA ALA A 231 -14.65 -13.15 11.79
C ALA A 231 -13.87 -14.45 11.51
N PRO A 232 -12.67 -14.67 12.11
CA PRO A 232 -11.83 -15.82 11.82
C PRO A 232 -12.52 -17.17 11.96
N ASN A 233 -13.28 -17.38 13.05
CA ASN A 233 -13.99 -18.63 13.27
C ASN A 233 -15.09 -18.89 12.22
N ALA A 234 -15.79 -17.86 11.77
CA ALA A 234 -16.80 -17.99 10.73
C ALA A 234 -16.15 -18.34 9.38
N TRP A 235 -15.03 -17.69 9.06
CA TRP A 235 -14.25 -18.03 7.86
C TRP A 235 -13.75 -19.49 7.88
N LEU A 236 -13.23 -19.95 9.01
CA LEU A 236 -12.79 -21.36 9.17
C LEU A 236 -13.94 -22.36 8.97
N GLN A 237 -15.15 -22.02 9.44
CA GLN A 237 -16.35 -22.86 9.22
C GLN A 237 -16.72 -22.91 7.74
N ASP A 238 -16.69 -21.77 7.03
CA ASP A 238 -16.96 -21.71 5.59
C ASP A 238 -15.92 -22.54 4.79
N VAL A 239 -14.63 -22.41 5.13
CA VAL A 239 -13.55 -23.22 4.52
C VAL A 239 -13.76 -24.72 4.78
N ALA A 240 -14.11 -25.11 6.01
CA ALA A 240 -14.39 -26.50 6.35
C ALA A 240 -15.62 -27.05 5.59
N ALA A 241 -16.57 -26.19 5.25
CA ALA A 241 -17.71 -26.52 4.40
C ALA A 241 -17.39 -26.53 2.89
N GLY A 242 -16.13 -26.24 2.51
CA GLY A 242 -15.65 -26.32 1.12
C GLY A 242 -15.71 -25.00 0.33
N ASN A 243 -16.10 -23.89 0.97
CA ASN A 243 -16.11 -22.57 0.32
C ASN A 243 -15.60 -21.49 1.27
N GLY A 244 -14.40 -20.96 1.01
CA GLY A 244 -13.84 -19.86 1.80
C GLY A 244 -14.35 -18.46 1.42
N GLU A 245 -15.06 -18.32 0.30
CA GLU A 245 -15.66 -17.05 -0.13
C GLU A 245 -17.04 -16.87 0.51
N ALA A 246 -17.29 -15.69 1.09
CA ALA A 246 -18.61 -15.30 1.58
C ALA A 246 -19.47 -14.69 0.46
N HIS A 247 -18.83 -13.87 -0.38
CA HIS A 247 -19.50 -13.17 -1.48
C HIS A 247 -18.63 -13.14 -2.72
N ARG A 248 -19.27 -13.29 -3.89
CA ARG A 248 -18.68 -13.04 -5.21
C ARG A 248 -19.67 -12.24 -6.04
N THR A 249 -19.31 -11.01 -6.37
CA THR A 249 -20.18 -10.08 -7.10
C THR A 249 -19.50 -9.65 -8.38
N ALA A 250 -20.23 -9.68 -9.50
CA ALA A 250 -19.73 -9.16 -10.76
C ALA A 250 -19.59 -7.63 -10.67
N VAL A 251 -18.44 -7.12 -11.08
CA VAL A 251 -18.17 -5.68 -11.12
C VAL A 251 -18.65 -5.15 -12.47
N SER A 252 -19.54 -4.15 -12.46
CA SER A 252 -20.04 -3.56 -13.70
C SER A 252 -18.92 -2.86 -14.49
N PRO A 253 -19.03 -2.69 -15.82
CA PRO A 253 -18.04 -1.94 -16.58
C PRO A 253 -17.82 -0.52 -16.07
N ARG A 254 -18.89 0.15 -15.60
CA ARG A 254 -18.80 1.48 -14.96
C ARG A 254 -17.94 1.43 -13.69
N ASP A 255 -18.26 0.51 -12.77
CA ASP A 255 -17.51 0.37 -11.52
C ASP A 255 -16.05 -0.02 -11.76
N GLN A 256 -15.79 -0.88 -12.75
CA GLN A 256 -14.43 -1.20 -13.19
C GLN A 256 -13.67 0.04 -13.68
N GLY A 257 -14.33 0.95 -14.42
CA GLY A 257 -13.74 2.21 -14.86
C GLY A 257 -13.39 3.12 -13.68
N ILE A 258 -14.29 3.22 -12.71
CA ILE A 258 -14.09 3.96 -11.47
C ILE A 258 -12.90 3.39 -10.69
N GLU A 259 -12.89 2.07 -10.42
CA GLU A 259 -11.79 1.40 -9.72
C GLU A 259 -10.45 1.59 -10.47
N TYR A 260 -10.45 1.44 -11.80
CA TYR A 260 -9.25 1.61 -12.62
C TYR A 260 -8.68 3.02 -12.54
N ALA A 261 -9.54 4.05 -12.61
CA ALA A 261 -9.10 5.44 -12.49
C ALA A 261 -8.61 5.76 -11.07
N MET A 262 -9.36 5.33 -10.04
CA MET A 262 -8.99 5.51 -8.64
C MET A 262 -7.65 4.88 -8.29
N MET A 263 -7.37 3.68 -8.79
CA MET A 263 -6.11 2.98 -8.54
C MET A 263 -4.98 3.55 -9.40
N GLY A 264 -5.21 3.64 -10.70
CA GLY A 264 -4.14 3.94 -11.65
C GLY A 264 -3.64 5.39 -11.63
N LEU A 265 -4.48 6.37 -11.28
CA LEU A 265 -4.03 7.76 -11.14
C LEU A 265 -3.16 8.01 -9.90
N ARG A 266 -3.09 7.05 -8.97
CA ARG A 266 -2.13 7.06 -7.88
C ARG A 266 -0.70 6.76 -8.34
N LEU A 267 -0.55 6.04 -9.46
CA LEU A 267 0.75 5.80 -10.07
C LEU A 267 1.30 7.06 -10.76
N VAL A 268 2.60 7.25 -10.70
CA VAL A 268 3.30 8.28 -11.51
C VAL A 268 3.09 8.02 -13.01
N ASP A 269 2.97 6.75 -13.42
CA ASP A 269 2.69 6.33 -14.80
C ASP A 269 1.25 6.64 -15.25
N GLY A 270 0.33 6.90 -14.30
CA GLY A 270 -1.07 7.17 -14.58
C GLY A 270 -1.82 6.02 -15.25
N ILE A 271 -2.88 6.36 -15.97
CA ILE A 271 -3.77 5.41 -16.65
C ILE A 271 -3.66 5.49 -18.18
N SER A 272 -4.05 4.42 -18.86
CA SER A 272 -4.22 4.37 -20.32
C SER A 272 -5.68 4.71 -20.67
N HIS A 273 -5.87 5.70 -21.53
CA HIS A 273 -7.17 6.09 -22.04
C HIS A 273 -7.81 4.94 -22.84
N GLN A 274 -7.02 4.28 -23.69
CA GLN A 274 -7.48 3.12 -24.47
C GLN A 274 -7.93 1.97 -23.57
N ARG A 275 -7.19 1.70 -22.48
CA ARG A 275 -7.59 0.66 -21.53
C ARG A 275 -8.87 1.04 -20.78
N TYR A 276 -9.02 2.29 -20.35
CA TYR A 276 -10.26 2.78 -19.76
C TYR A 276 -11.46 2.54 -20.69
N ARG A 277 -11.33 2.93 -21.95
CA ARG A 277 -12.37 2.70 -22.97
C ARG A 277 -12.64 1.21 -23.20
N THR A 278 -11.62 0.36 -23.18
CA THR A 278 -11.78 -1.09 -23.31
C THR A 278 -12.57 -1.67 -22.13
N ILE A 279 -12.36 -1.17 -20.91
CA ILE A 279 -13.03 -1.62 -19.69
C ILE A 279 -14.47 -1.15 -19.65
N THR A 280 -14.73 0.13 -19.94
CA THR A 280 -16.01 0.79 -19.74
C THR A 280 -16.93 0.77 -20.96
N GLY A 281 -16.33 0.63 -22.15
CA GLY A 281 -17.02 0.87 -23.44
C GLY A 281 -17.16 2.36 -23.79
N HIS A 282 -16.68 3.27 -22.97
CA HIS A 282 -16.83 4.73 -23.13
C HIS A 282 -15.47 5.43 -22.95
N ASP A 283 -15.33 6.60 -23.56
CA ASP A 283 -14.19 7.47 -23.34
C ASP A 283 -14.33 8.24 -22.00
N ILE A 284 -13.22 8.68 -21.45
CA ILE A 284 -13.22 9.65 -20.35
C ILE A 284 -13.76 10.98 -20.88
N ASP A 285 -14.50 11.72 -20.06
CA ASP A 285 -15.07 13.00 -20.45
C ASP A 285 -13.97 13.98 -20.92
N GLN A 286 -14.07 14.37 -22.20
CA GLN A 286 -13.09 15.27 -22.82
C GLN A 286 -13.10 16.65 -22.17
N THR A 287 -14.28 17.13 -21.72
CA THR A 287 -14.38 18.44 -21.04
C THR A 287 -13.62 18.43 -19.71
N ALA A 288 -13.73 17.33 -18.95
CA ALA A 288 -12.98 17.15 -17.71
C ALA A 288 -11.46 17.06 -17.97
N LEU A 289 -11.05 16.34 -19.02
CA LEU A 289 -9.65 16.24 -19.41
C LEU A 289 -9.06 17.61 -19.81
N ASP A 290 -9.78 18.38 -20.63
CA ASP A 290 -9.35 19.70 -21.11
C ASP A 290 -9.23 20.67 -19.91
N HIS A 291 -10.25 20.71 -19.05
CA HIS A 291 -10.24 21.54 -17.86
C HIS A 291 -9.07 21.24 -16.93
N LEU A 292 -8.88 19.96 -16.56
CA LEU A 292 -7.78 19.55 -15.66
C LEU A 292 -6.39 19.76 -16.29
N SER A 293 -6.29 19.66 -17.62
CA SER A 293 -5.05 19.95 -18.34
C SER A 293 -4.75 21.46 -18.37
N GLU A 294 -5.80 22.30 -18.59
CA GLU A 294 -5.67 23.76 -18.58
C GLU A 294 -5.18 24.28 -17.23
N ILE A 295 -5.74 23.76 -16.14
CA ILE A 295 -5.29 24.13 -14.79
C ILE A 295 -4.07 23.32 -14.30
N GLN A 296 -3.41 22.58 -15.20
CA GLN A 296 -2.18 21.83 -14.97
C GLN A 296 -2.24 20.75 -13.87
N MET A 297 -3.42 20.24 -13.57
CA MET A 297 -3.58 19.15 -12.58
C MET A 297 -3.29 17.77 -13.17
N ILE A 298 -3.47 17.63 -14.48
CA ILE A 298 -3.09 16.43 -15.21
C ILE A 298 -2.25 16.78 -16.44
N ARG A 299 -1.58 15.74 -16.96
CA ARG A 299 -0.91 15.77 -18.25
C ARG A 299 -1.39 14.58 -19.09
N VAL A 300 -1.71 14.88 -20.35
CA VAL A 300 -2.10 13.86 -21.33
C VAL A 300 -0.96 13.71 -22.34
N ASP A 301 -0.29 12.57 -22.31
CA ASP A 301 0.83 12.22 -23.19
C ASP A 301 0.44 11.01 -24.04
N GLY A 302 -0.07 11.24 -25.25
CA GLY A 302 -0.60 10.18 -26.12
C GLY A 302 -1.75 9.43 -25.45
N ASP A 303 -1.55 8.14 -25.16
CA ASP A 303 -2.55 7.29 -24.49
C ASP A 303 -2.53 7.42 -22.95
N ARG A 304 -1.57 8.16 -22.37
CA ARG A 304 -1.39 8.25 -20.93
C ARG A 304 -1.96 9.53 -20.34
N ILE A 305 -2.75 9.36 -19.28
CA ILE A 305 -3.27 10.42 -18.43
C ILE A 305 -2.59 10.29 -17.08
N ARG A 306 -1.86 11.32 -16.67
CA ARG A 306 -1.05 11.33 -15.43
C ARG A 306 -1.42 12.54 -14.59
N ALA A 307 -1.55 12.38 -13.28
CA ALA A 307 -1.57 13.52 -12.39
C ALA A 307 -0.18 14.20 -12.38
N THR A 308 -0.17 15.52 -12.46
CA THR A 308 1.07 16.30 -12.26
C THR A 308 1.49 16.25 -10.79
N ARG A 309 2.64 16.82 -10.44
CA ARG A 309 3.04 16.95 -9.03
C ARG A 309 1.98 17.71 -8.23
N ASP A 310 1.50 18.84 -8.72
CA ASP A 310 0.44 19.64 -8.10
C ASP A 310 -0.88 18.87 -8.06
N GLY A 311 -1.23 18.19 -9.15
CA GLY A 311 -2.43 17.34 -9.20
C GLY A 311 -2.42 16.18 -8.20
N ARG A 312 -1.25 15.68 -7.81
CA ARG A 312 -1.14 14.64 -6.79
C ARG A 312 -1.44 15.14 -5.39
N THR A 313 -1.22 16.41 -5.08
CA THR A 313 -1.60 17.00 -3.78
C THR A 313 -3.10 17.06 -3.59
N VAL A 314 -3.86 17.17 -4.69
CA VAL A 314 -5.33 17.22 -4.72
C VAL A 314 -5.93 16.03 -5.50
N LEU A 315 -5.27 14.89 -5.48
CA LEU A 315 -5.58 13.75 -6.35
C LEU A 315 -7.02 13.26 -6.25
N ASN A 316 -7.61 13.27 -5.07
CA ASN A 316 -9.01 12.86 -4.91
C ASN A 316 -9.97 13.76 -5.69
N SER A 317 -9.71 15.08 -5.72
CA SER A 317 -10.49 16.03 -6.52
C SER A 317 -10.26 15.81 -8.03
N VAL A 318 -9.02 15.55 -8.44
CA VAL A 318 -8.70 15.22 -9.83
C VAL A 318 -9.46 13.96 -10.27
N ILE A 319 -9.44 12.90 -9.46
CA ILE A 319 -10.16 11.66 -9.75
C ILE A 319 -11.67 11.91 -9.82
N ALA A 320 -12.23 12.63 -8.85
CA ALA A 320 -13.67 12.93 -8.84
C ALA A 320 -14.12 13.71 -10.08
N THR A 321 -13.30 14.65 -10.57
CA THR A 321 -13.61 15.41 -11.80
C THR A 321 -13.57 14.54 -13.06
N LEU A 322 -12.71 13.51 -13.11
CA LEU A 322 -12.60 12.61 -14.27
C LEU A 322 -13.67 11.50 -14.29
N LEU A 323 -14.29 11.22 -13.14
CA LEU A 323 -15.29 10.16 -13.03
C LEU A 323 -16.70 10.72 -13.35
N PRO A 324 -17.56 9.93 -14.02
CA PRO A 324 -18.91 10.36 -14.30
C PRO A 324 -19.69 10.59 -12.99
N GLU A 325 -20.42 11.69 -12.94
CA GLU A 325 -21.43 11.92 -11.88
C GLU A 325 -22.50 10.82 -11.92
N ASP A 326 -23.09 10.52 -10.75
CA ASP A 326 -24.17 9.51 -10.61
C ASP A 326 -25.46 9.89 -11.34
#